data_066531fe4a50566b6e50294c91dcb18f
#
_entry.id   066531fe4a50566b6e50294c91dcb18f
#
_cell.length_a   1.000
_cell.length_b   1.000
_cell.length_c   1.000
_cell.angle_alpha   90.00
_cell.angle_beta   90.00
_cell.angle_gamma   90.00
#
_symmetry.space_group_name_H-M   'P 1'
#
loop_
_entity.id
_entity.type
_entity.pdbx_description
1 polymer ?
#
loop_
_entity_poly.entity_id
_entity_poly.type
_entity_poly.pdbx_seq_one_letter_code
_entity_poly.pdbx_strand_id
1 'polypeptide(L)'
;MKKALKKALFIDRDGTLIVEPPVDMQVDSLAKLEFVPGAISALKVLRGLDFELVMATNQDGLGTDSFPEEDFRIPQEKMLRTLAGEGVLFDDMLIDRTFESNGAPTRKPRTGMFGRYTGGGYDLAASYVVGDRATDILLARNLGARGILF
;
A
#
# COMPACT_ATOMS: atom_id res chain seq x y z
N MET A 1 -21.63 25.15 5.94
CA MET A 1 -21.84 23.67 5.88
C MET A 1 -20.54 22.94 6.14
N LYS A 2 -20.57 21.96 7.01
CA LYS A 2 -19.42 21.09 7.22
C LYS A 2 -19.24 20.20 5.99
N LYS A 3 -18.03 20.22 5.42
CA LYS A 3 -17.65 19.29 4.35
C LYS A 3 -17.60 17.88 4.94
N ALA A 4 -18.21 16.91 4.26
CA ALA A 4 -18.13 15.52 4.67
C ALA A 4 -16.67 15.04 4.67
N LEU A 5 -16.27 14.29 5.70
CA LEU A 5 -14.94 13.70 5.76
C LEU A 5 -14.82 12.56 4.75
N LYS A 6 -13.67 12.48 4.12
CA LYS A 6 -13.32 11.37 3.22
C LYS A 6 -12.90 10.16 4.05
N LYS A 7 -13.04 8.97 3.45
CA LYS A 7 -12.57 7.71 4.01
C LYS A 7 -11.53 7.11 3.09
N ALA A 8 -10.55 6.42 3.65
CA ALA A 8 -9.47 5.78 2.89
C ALA A 8 -9.34 4.30 3.22
N LEU A 9 -8.98 3.53 2.20
CA LEU A 9 -8.50 2.16 2.33
C LEU A 9 -7.01 2.19 2.03
N PHE A 10 -6.20 2.00 3.05
CA PHE A 10 -4.75 1.89 2.94
C PHE A 10 -4.42 0.42 2.73
N ILE A 11 -3.92 0.08 1.57
CA ILE A 11 -3.72 -1.32 1.15
C ILE A 11 -2.24 -1.57 0.94
N ASP A 12 -1.70 -2.57 1.64
CA ASP A 12 -0.34 -3.05 1.44
C ASP A 12 -0.21 -3.68 0.04
N ARG A 13 1.01 -3.75 -0.46
CA ARG A 13 1.30 -4.26 -1.79
C ARG A 13 1.76 -5.72 -1.75
N ASP A 14 2.98 -5.96 -1.28
CA ASP A 14 3.59 -7.29 -1.29
C ASP A 14 2.93 -8.19 -0.23
N GLY A 15 2.51 -9.37 -0.63
CA GLY A 15 1.77 -10.30 0.23
C GLY A 15 0.27 -10.01 0.33
N THR A 16 -0.22 -8.90 -0.24
CA THR A 16 -1.63 -8.50 -0.18
C THR A 16 -2.22 -8.38 -1.59
N LEU A 17 -1.65 -7.58 -2.45
CA LEU A 17 -2.08 -7.41 -3.85
C LEU A 17 -1.32 -8.32 -4.79
N ILE A 18 -0.03 -8.42 -4.60
CA ILE A 18 0.86 -9.28 -5.37
C ILE A 18 1.62 -10.20 -4.42
N VAL A 19 1.99 -11.36 -4.93
CA VAL A 19 2.69 -12.37 -4.14
C VAL A 19 4.07 -11.88 -3.74
N GLU A 20 4.40 -11.98 -2.45
CA GLU A 20 5.75 -11.66 -1.99
C GLU A 20 6.70 -12.82 -2.30
N PRO A 21 7.82 -12.55 -3.02
CA PRO A 21 8.79 -13.60 -3.28
C PRO A 21 9.38 -14.18 -1.98
N PRO A 22 9.48 -15.51 -1.86
CA PRO A 22 9.81 -16.12 -0.56
C PRO A 22 11.26 -15.99 -0.12
N VAL A 23 12.19 -15.73 -1.04
CA VAL A 23 13.62 -15.69 -0.72
C VAL A 23 14.10 -14.28 -0.38
N ASP A 24 13.95 -13.36 -1.32
CA ASP A 24 14.44 -11.98 -1.16
C ASP A 24 13.33 -10.98 -0.82
N MET A 25 12.07 -11.40 -0.83
CA MET A 25 10.89 -10.58 -0.51
C MET A 25 10.80 -9.31 -1.38
N GLN A 26 11.30 -9.39 -2.61
CA GLN A 26 11.48 -8.23 -3.48
C GLN A 26 10.99 -8.56 -4.89
N VAL A 27 10.00 -7.82 -5.37
CA VAL A 27 9.50 -7.93 -6.74
C VAL A 27 10.32 -7.00 -7.64
N ASP A 28 11.45 -7.50 -8.10
CA ASP A 28 12.46 -6.76 -8.83
C ASP A 28 12.57 -7.13 -10.33
N SER A 29 11.59 -7.87 -10.82
CA SER A 29 11.51 -8.24 -12.25
C SER A 29 10.07 -8.56 -12.62
N LEU A 30 9.75 -8.51 -13.93
CA LEU A 30 8.44 -8.94 -14.43
C LEU A 30 8.15 -10.41 -14.14
N ALA A 31 9.18 -11.26 -14.14
CA ALA A 31 9.03 -12.69 -13.86
C ALA A 31 8.48 -12.95 -12.44
N LYS A 32 8.75 -12.05 -11.51
CA LYS A 32 8.29 -12.18 -10.12
C LYS A 32 6.91 -11.55 -9.89
N LEU A 33 6.37 -10.81 -10.86
CA LEU A 33 5.06 -10.19 -10.71
C LEU A 33 3.96 -11.24 -10.84
N GLU A 34 3.24 -11.45 -9.76
CA GLU A 34 2.12 -12.38 -9.69
C GLU A 34 1.06 -11.79 -8.77
N PHE A 35 -0.17 -11.66 -9.25
CA PHE A 35 -1.27 -11.18 -8.42
C PHE A 35 -1.70 -12.26 -7.42
N VAL A 36 -2.02 -11.83 -6.21
CA VAL A 36 -2.68 -12.70 -5.23
C VAL A 36 -4.04 -13.12 -5.81
N PRO A 37 -4.39 -14.41 -5.76
CA PRO A 37 -5.67 -14.87 -6.28
C PRO A 37 -6.85 -14.10 -5.69
N GLY A 38 -7.71 -13.57 -6.56
CA GLY A 38 -8.87 -12.79 -6.17
C GLY A 38 -8.60 -11.31 -5.90
N ALA A 39 -7.34 -10.85 -5.90
CA ALA A 39 -7.01 -9.45 -5.60
C ALA A 39 -7.64 -8.47 -6.59
N ILE A 40 -7.58 -8.75 -7.89
CA ILE A 40 -8.15 -7.87 -8.92
C ILE A 40 -9.66 -7.76 -8.75
N SER A 41 -10.35 -8.89 -8.58
CA SER A 41 -11.80 -8.91 -8.36
C SER A 41 -12.22 -8.14 -7.11
N ALA A 42 -11.48 -8.33 -6.02
CA ALA A 42 -11.72 -7.61 -4.77
C ALA A 42 -11.52 -6.10 -4.93
N LEU A 43 -10.44 -5.68 -5.59
CA LEU A 43 -10.17 -4.26 -5.84
C LEU A 43 -11.26 -3.61 -6.72
N LYS A 44 -11.79 -4.33 -7.69
CA LYS A 44 -12.92 -3.83 -8.51
C LYS A 44 -14.14 -3.54 -7.64
N VAL A 45 -14.44 -4.42 -6.69
CA VAL A 45 -15.53 -4.19 -5.73
C VAL A 45 -15.24 -2.99 -4.84
N LEU A 46 -14.04 -2.94 -4.27
CA LEU A 46 -13.63 -1.85 -3.37
C LEU A 46 -13.61 -0.49 -4.08
N ARG A 47 -13.21 -0.45 -5.35
CA ARG A 47 -13.22 0.80 -6.13
C ARG A 47 -14.62 1.38 -6.28
N GLY A 48 -15.66 0.55 -6.25
CA GLY A 48 -17.06 0.96 -6.31
C GLY A 48 -17.62 1.48 -4.98
N LEU A 49 -16.88 1.34 -3.89
CA LEU A 49 -17.27 1.84 -2.57
C LEU A 49 -16.80 3.28 -2.38
N ASP A 50 -17.36 3.96 -1.38
CA ASP A 50 -17.03 5.35 -1.07
C ASP A 50 -15.75 5.47 -0.23
N PHE A 51 -14.64 5.02 -0.82
CA PHE A 51 -13.30 5.10 -0.23
C PHE A 51 -12.29 5.56 -1.27
N GLU A 52 -11.32 6.35 -0.84
CA GLU A 52 -10.10 6.52 -1.62
C GLU A 52 -9.24 5.26 -1.47
N LEU A 53 -8.67 4.77 -2.57
CA LEU A 53 -7.73 3.65 -2.54
C LEU A 53 -6.31 4.19 -2.47
N VAL A 54 -5.58 3.84 -1.42
CA VAL A 54 -4.22 4.29 -1.20
C VAL A 54 -3.32 3.07 -1.01
N MET A 55 -2.33 2.91 -1.90
CA MET A 55 -1.30 1.89 -1.72
C MET A 55 -0.28 2.42 -0.70
N ALA A 56 0.05 1.63 0.31
CA ALA A 56 1.04 1.99 1.31
C ALA A 56 2.00 0.83 1.53
N THR A 57 3.26 0.98 1.12
CA THR A 57 4.21 -0.12 1.09
C THR A 57 5.60 0.30 1.54
N ASN A 58 6.29 -0.60 2.28
CA ASN A 58 7.71 -0.50 2.56
C ASN A 58 8.47 -1.29 1.49
N GLN A 59 9.40 -0.63 0.80
CA GLN A 59 10.26 -1.23 -0.22
C GLN A 59 11.72 -1.04 0.21
N ASP A 60 12.23 -1.99 0.96
CA ASP A 60 13.54 -1.90 1.60
C ASP A 60 14.68 -1.67 0.62
N GLY A 61 15.39 -0.56 0.80
CA GLY A 61 16.56 -0.21 -0.01
C GLY A 61 16.27 0.21 -1.44
N LEU A 62 15.02 0.54 -1.77
CA LEU A 62 14.67 1.01 -3.11
C LEU A 62 15.49 2.25 -3.49
N GLY A 63 16.12 2.19 -4.64
CA GLY A 63 17.03 3.22 -5.15
C GLY A 63 18.50 2.98 -4.80
N THR A 64 18.81 1.94 -4.01
CA THR A 64 20.18 1.51 -3.73
C THR A 64 20.59 0.36 -4.66
N ASP A 65 21.84 -0.07 -4.57
CA ASP A 65 22.34 -1.22 -5.37
C ASP A 65 21.60 -2.52 -5.04
N SER A 66 21.06 -2.65 -3.82
CA SER A 66 20.28 -3.84 -3.43
C SER A 66 18.88 -3.87 -4.04
N PHE A 67 18.35 -2.72 -4.46
CA PHE A 67 17.07 -2.63 -5.14
C PHE A 67 17.06 -1.41 -6.08
N PRO A 68 17.67 -1.54 -7.28
CA PRO A 68 17.70 -0.44 -8.25
C PRO A 68 16.29 0.06 -8.61
N GLU A 69 16.16 1.36 -8.81
CA GLU A 69 14.89 2.01 -9.13
C GLU A 69 14.19 1.37 -10.34
N GLU A 70 14.95 1.06 -11.37
CA GLU A 70 14.44 0.46 -12.61
C GLU A 70 13.83 -0.92 -12.38
N ASP A 71 14.44 -1.71 -11.50
CA ASP A 71 13.98 -3.07 -11.19
C ASP A 71 12.63 -3.04 -10.45
N PHE A 72 12.38 -2.00 -9.68
CA PHE A 72 11.07 -1.78 -9.06
C PHE A 72 10.07 -1.22 -10.06
N ARG A 73 10.48 -0.24 -10.86
CA ARG A 73 9.59 0.50 -11.76
C ARG A 73 8.89 -0.39 -12.78
N ILE A 74 9.62 -1.31 -13.40
CA ILE A 74 9.08 -2.15 -14.48
C ILE A 74 7.90 -3.02 -14.00
N PRO A 75 8.02 -3.85 -12.96
CA PRO A 75 6.87 -4.59 -12.46
C PRO A 75 5.78 -3.70 -11.87
N GLN A 76 6.13 -2.59 -11.23
CA GLN A 76 5.16 -1.65 -10.65
C GLN A 76 4.27 -1.05 -11.75
N GLU A 77 4.85 -0.56 -12.84
CA GLU A 77 4.09 -0.01 -13.96
C GLU A 77 3.20 -1.07 -14.62
N LYS A 78 3.68 -2.29 -14.75
CA LYS A 78 2.88 -3.40 -15.29
C LYS A 78 1.68 -3.71 -14.40
N MET A 79 1.90 -3.76 -13.10
CA MET A 79 0.83 -3.98 -12.12
C MET A 79 -0.24 -2.88 -12.23
N LEU A 80 0.19 -1.61 -12.23
CA LEU A 80 -0.72 -0.47 -12.31
C LEU A 80 -1.50 -0.43 -13.62
N ARG A 81 -0.86 -0.73 -14.76
CA ARG A 81 -1.53 -0.81 -16.06
C ARG A 81 -2.56 -1.93 -16.11
N THR A 82 -2.22 -3.08 -15.54
CA THR A 82 -3.13 -4.22 -15.48
C THR A 82 -4.38 -3.86 -14.68
N LEU A 83 -4.20 -3.24 -13.52
CA LEU A 83 -5.30 -2.79 -12.68
C LEU A 83 -6.13 -1.69 -13.36
N ALA A 84 -5.48 -0.74 -14.02
CA ALA A 84 -6.17 0.34 -14.74
C ALA A 84 -7.06 -0.21 -15.86
N GLY A 85 -6.60 -1.25 -16.56
CA GLY A 85 -7.37 -1.95 -17.58
C GLY A 85 -8.63 -2.60 -17.03
N GLU A 86 -8.66 -2.90 -15.74
CA GLU A 86 -9.80 -3.44 -15.01
C GLU A 86 -10.62 -2.36 -14.26
N GLY A 87 -10.31 -1.08 -14.50
CA GLY A 87 -11.01 0.04 -13.87
C GLY A 87 -10.55 0.35 -12.46
N VAL A 88 -9.42 -0.18 -12.02
CA VAL A 88 -8.87 0.07 -10.69
C VAL A 88 -7.72 1.07 -10.78
N LEU A 89 -7.95 2.26 -10.24
CA LEU A 89 -6.95 3.32 -10.13
C LEU A 89 -6.75 3.65 -8.65
N PHE A 90 -5.49 3.75 -8.22
CA PHE A 90 -5.17 4.23 -6.89
C PHE A 90 -5.21 5.76 -6.86
N ASP A 91 -5.80 6.31 -5.81
CA ASP A 91 -5.84 7.76 -5.60
C ASP A 91 -4.49 8.29 -5.13
N ASP A 92 -3.70 7.46 -4.45
CA ASP A 92 -2.37 7.81 -3.96
C ASP A 92 -1.52 6.55 -3.74
N MET A 93 -0.21 6.73 -3.74
CA MET A 93 0.75 5.67 -3.44
C MET A 93 1.81 6.21 -2.49
N LEU A 94 1.92 5.57 -1.32
CA LEU A 94 2.89 5.90 -0.30
C LEU A 94 3.95 4.80 -0.25
N ILE A 95 5.18 5.14 -0.58
CA ILE A 95 6.29 4.18 -0.68
C ILE A 95 7.42 4.65 0.23
N ASP A 96 7.74 3.84 1.24
CA ASP A 96 8.95 4.05 2.03
C ASP A 96 10.10 3.24 1.45
N ARG A 97 11.26 3.84 1.35
CA ARG A 97 12.45 3.29 0.69
C ARG A 97 13.54 2.87 1.66
N THR A 98 13.31 3.05 2.95
CA THR A 98 14.34 2.83 3.96
C THR A 98 14.44 1.37 4.38
N PHE A 99 15.56 1.02 5.01
CA PHE A 99 15.68 -0.23 5.73
C PHE A 99 15.11 -0.07 7.14
N GLU A 100 14.70 -1.18 7.75
CA GLU A 100 14.20 -1.19 9.12
C GLU A 100 15.21 -0.59 10.10
N SER A 101 16.49 -0.88 9.90
CA SER A 101 17.58 -0.38 10.74
C SER A 101 17.74 1.15 10.72
N ASN A 102 17.24 1.83 9.69
CA ASN A 102 17.28 3.29 9.61
C ASN A 102 16.33 3.97 10.61
N GLY A 103 15.31 3.27 11.08
CA GLY A 103 14.34 3.83 12.02
C GLY A 103 13.58 5.04 11.49
N ALA A 104 13.35 5.11 10.17
CA ALA A 104 12.74 6.27 9.53
C ALA A 104 11.30 6.49 9.99
N PRO A 105 10.88 7.74 10.23
CA PRO A 105 9.50 8.04 10.64
C PRO A 105 8.47 7.74 9.55
N THR A 106 8.89 7.63 8.28
CA THR A 106 8.03 7.32 7.13
C THR A 106 7.76 5.84 6.96
N ARG A 107 8.57 4.97 7.60
CA ARG A 107 8.43 3.52 7.48
C ARG A 107 7.27 3.00 8.32
N LYS A 108 6.34 2.25 7.69
CA LYS A 108 5.27 1.55 8.42
C LYS A 108 5.87 0.61 9.49
N PRO A 109 5.33 0.53 10.68
CA PRO A 109 4.03 1.04 11.15
C PRO A 109 4.03 2.49 11.63
N ARG A 110 5.11 3.24 11.46
CA ARG A 110 5.13 4.67 11.75
C ARG A 110 4.29 5.42 10.73
N THR A 111 3.81 6.60 11.10
CA THR A 111 2.80 7.32 10.34
C THR A 111 3.34 8.50 9.53
N GLY A 112 4.66 8.64 9.44
CA GLY A 112 5.29 9.82 8.84
C GLY A 112 4.92 10.08 7.38
N MET A 113 4.67 9.05 6.58
CA MET A 113 4.24 9.25 5.19
C MET A 113 2.73 9.43 5.01
N PHE A 114 1.96 9.45 6.11
CA PHE A 114 0.50 9.58 6.10
C PHE A 114 0.02 10.98 6.46
N GLY A 115 0.89 11.99 6.42
CA GLY A 115 0.56 13.35 6.84
C GLY A 115 -0.64 13.96 6.14
N ARG A 116 -0.83 13.66 4.86
CA ARG A 116 -2.01 14.08 4.08
C ARG A 116 -3.33 13.59 4.71
N TYR A 117 -3.30 12.44 5.37
CA TYR A 117 -4.49 11.79 5.94
C TYR A 117 -4.68 12.11 7.41
N THR A 118 -3.59 12.33 8.15
CA THR A 118 -3.64 12.62 9.58
C THR A 118 -3.86 14.11 9.88
N GLY A 119 -3.64 14.97 8.91
CA GLY A 119 -3.76 16.42 9.06
C GLY A 119 -5.18 16.98 9.03
N GLY A 120 -6.19 16.12 8.90
CA GLY A 120 -7.60 16.50 8.80
C GLY A 120 -8.20 16.21 7.42
N GLY A 121 -9.53 16.28 7.33
CA GLY A 121 -10.25 16.01 6.08
C GLY A 121 -10.60 14.53 5.87
N TYR A 122 -10.08 13.63 6.70
CA TYR A 122 -10.36 12.18 6.63
C TYR A 122 -10.95 11.68 7.94
N ASP A 123 -11.94 10.81 7.82
CA ASP A 123 -12.50 10.04 8.93
C ASP A 123 -11.68 8.75 9.09
N LEU A 124 -10.58 8.84 9.84
CA LEU A 124 -9.70 7.69 10.03
C LEU A 124 -10.37 6.58 10.84
N ALA A 125 -11.27 6.92 11.77
CA ALA A 125 -12.01 5.91 12.53
C ALA A 125 -12.93 5.05 11.65
N ALA A 126 -13.34 5.56 10.48
CA ALA A 126 -14.12 4.84 9.47
C ALA A 126 -13.27 4.35 8.29
N SER A 127 -11.96 4.51 8.37
CA SER A 127 -11.00 4.07 7.36
C SER A 127 -10.35 2.75 7.77
N TYR A 128 -9.69 2.07 6.82
CA TYR A 128 -9.13 0.75 7.04
C TYR A 128 -7.69 0.66 6.54
N VAL A 129 -6.90 -0.14 7.23
CA VAL A 129 -5.60 -0.63 6.75
C VAL A 129 -5.75 -2.13 6.48
N VAL A 130 -5.41 -2.56 5.26
CA VAL A 130 -5.46 -3.96 4.84
C VAL A 130 -4.04 -4.43 4.54
N GLY A 131 -3.60 -5.49 5.18
CA GLY A 131 -2.27 -6.05 4.94
C GLY A 131 -2.11 -7.45 5.53
N ASP A 132 -0.98 -8.07 5.22
CA ASP A 132 -0.68 -9.45 5.58
C ASP A 132 0.20 -9.59 6.83
N ARG A 133 0.58 -8.48 7.45
CA ARG A 133 1.52 -8.47 8.58
C ARG A 133 0.92 -7.81 9.83
N ALA A 134 1.40 -8.24 11.00
CA ALA A 134 1.05 -7.60 12.26
C ALA A 134 1.38 -6.10 12.27
N THR A 135 2.44 -5.68 11.56
CA THR A 135 2.80 -4.26 11.41
C THR A 135 1.74 -3.45 10.68
N ASP A 136 0.95 -4.05 9.78
CA ASP A 136 -0.16 -3.36 9.13
C ASP A 136 -1.30 -3.10 10.12
N ILE A 137 -1.55 -4.04 11.03
CA ILE A 137 -2.53 -3.86 12.10
C ILE A 137 -2.06 -2.80 13.10
N LEU A 138 -0.76 -2.79 13.42
CA LEU A 138 -0.18 -1.75 14.26
C LEU A 138 -0.26 -0.38 13.59
N LEU A 139 -0.04 -0.30 12.28
CA LEU A 139 -0.24 0.92 11.51
C LEU A 139 -1.67 1.43 11.64
N ALA A 140 -2.66 0.55 11.50
CA ALA A 140 -4.06 0.91 11.66
C ALA A 140 -4.30 1.54 13.03
N ARG A 141 -3.77 0.93 14.08
CA ARG A 141 -3.87 1.46 15.45
C ARG A 141 -3.22 2.83 15.56
N ASN A 142 -2.03 3.00 15.00
CA ASN A 142 -1.29 4.27 15.05
C ASN A 142 -2.00 5.39 14.28
N LEU A 143 -2.75 5.06 13.24
CA LEU A 143 -3.56 6.01 12.47
C LEU A 143 -4.93 6.30 13.11
N GLY A 144 -5.36 5.48 14.06
CA GLY A 144 -6.74 5.52 14.57
C GLY A 144 -7.75 4.92 13.60
N ALA A 145 -7.28 4.07 12.68
CA ALA A 145 -8.11 3.37 11.69
C ALA A 145 -8.37 1.92 12.14
N ARG A 146 -9.16 1.20 11.36
CA ARG A 146 -9.44 -0.23 11.58
C ARG A 146 -8.47 -1.08 10.76
N GLY A 147 -7.99 -2.17 11.32
CA GLY A 147 -7.09 -3.08 10.65
C GLY A 147 -7.79 -4.35 10.16
N ILE A 148 -7.43 -4.79 8.96
CA ILE A 148 -7.86 -6.06 8.40
C ILE A 148 -6.60 -6.84 8.05
N LEU A 149 -6.41 -7.96 8.76
CA LEU A 149 -5.31 -8.88 8.47
C LEU A 149 -5.75 -9.86 7.40
N PHE A 150 -4.98 -9.87 6.33
CA PHE A 150 -5.24 -10.71 5.18
C PHE A 150 -4.54 -12.07 5.27
#